data_9a6bae938c6102a55809958a4d69e264
#
_entry.id   9a6bae938c6102a55809958a4d69e264
#
_cell.length_a   1.000
_cell.length_b   1.000
_cell.length_c   1.000
_cell.angle_alpha   90.00
_cell.angle_beta   90.00
_cell.angle_gamma   90.00
#
_symmetry.space_group_name_H-M   'P 1'
#
loop_
_entity.id
_entity.type
_entity.pdbx_description
1 polymer ?
#
loop_
_entity_poly.entity_id
_entity_poly.type
_entity_poly.pdbx_seq_one_letter_code
_entity_poly.pdbx_strand_id
1 'polypeptide(L)' 'MTKFDFDDTETSGIWWSTNVSIRDLCLELKEDTGCEDREIVELLESISKSIENNGL' A
#
# COMPACT_ATOMS: atom_id res chain seq x y z
N MET A 1 7.32 6.87 20.39
CA MET A 1 7.00 6.46 19.01
C MET A 1 7.76 7.34 18.01
N THR A 2 8.37 6.72 17.04
CA THR A 2 9.14 7.46 16.03
C THR A 2 8.20 8.13 15.05
N LYS A 3 8.39 9.42 14.85
CA LYS A 3 7.60 10.18 13.91
C LYS A 3 8.13 9.93 12.49
N PHE A 4 7.24 9.67 11.55
CA PHE A 4 7.61 9.52 10.14
C PHE A 4 8.07 10.87 9.59
N ASP A 5 9.25 10.89 8.99
CA ASP A 5 9.85 12.10 8.46
C ASP A 5 10.16 11.94 6.98
N PHE A 6 9.37 12.60 6.13
CA PHE A 6 9.55 12.55 4.68
C PHE A 6 10.83 13.27 4.21
N ASP A 7 11.40 14.13 5.05
CA ASP A 7 12.65 14.83 4.72
C ASP A 7 13.86 13.93 4.91
N ASP A 8 13.74 12.85 5.67
CA ASP A 8 14.78 11.85 5.83
C ASP A 8 14.85 10.98 4.58
N THR A 9 15.96 11.05 3.87
CA THR A 9 16.15 10.31 2.62
C THR A 9 15.96 8.81 2.79
N GLU A 10 16.46 8.24 3.89
CA GLU A 10 16.32 6.81 4.14
C GLU A 10 14.87 6.42 4.36
N THR A 11 14.16 7.15 5.23
CA THR A 11 12.74 6.91 5.50
C THR A 11 11.90 7.07 4.25
N SER A 12 12.15 8.13 3.50
CA SER A 12 11.46 8.40 2.24
C SER A 12 11.70 7.30 1.22
N GLY A 13 12.95 6.82 1.13
CA GLY A 13 13.31 5.73 0.21
C GLY A 13 12.59 4.43 0.55
N ILE A 14 12.51 4.09 1.83
CA ILE A 14 11.80 2.90 2.30
C ILE A 14 10.31 3.03 1.99
N TRP A 15 9.74 4.20 2.24
CA TRP A 15 8.33 4.47 1.96
C TRP A 15 8.01 4.27 0.47
N TRP A 16 8.84 4.82 -0.42
CA TRP A 16 8.65 4.67 -1.86
C TRP A 16 8.84 3.24 -2.32
N SER A 17 9.84 2.55 -1.78
CA SER A 17 10.07 1.14 -2.09
C SER A 17 8.86 0.28 -1.72
N THR A 18 8.28 0.52 -0.55
CA THR A 18 7.08 -0.17 -0.10
C THR A 18 5.90 0.14 -1.01
N ASN A 19 5.75 1.40 -1.40
CA ASN A 19 4.70 1.82 -2.33
C ASN A 19 4.78 1.04 -3.64
N VAL A 20 5.98 0.94 -4.22
CA VAL A 20 6.20 0.21 -5.47
C VAL A 20 5.88 -1.26 -5.29
N SER A 21 6.29 -1.87 -4.18
CA SER A 21 6.02 -3.28 -3.90
C SER A 21 4.52 -3.56 -3.81
N ILE A 22 3.78 -2.68 -3.15
CA ILE A 22 2.33 -2.81 -3.04
C ILE A 22 1.67 -2.70 -4.42
N ARG A 23 2.14 -1.77 -5.24
CA ARG A 23 1.62 -1.60 -6.60
C ARG A 23 1.89 -2.83 -7.46
N ASP A 24 3.07 -3.41 -7.34
CA ASP A 24 3.43 -4.62 -8.08
C ASP A 24 2.53 -5.79 -7.69
N LEU A 25 2.25 -5.95 -6.40
CA LEU A 25 1.32 -6.98 -5.93
C LEU A 25 -0.09 -6.75 -6.46
N CYS A 26 -0.54 -5.50 -6.50
CA CYS A 26 -1.84 -5.16 -7.06
C CYS A 26 -1.90 -5.46 -8.55
N LEU A 27 -0.82 -5.22 -9.26
CA LEU A 27 -0.74 -5.52 -10.69
C LEU A 27 -0.82 -7.03 -10.93
N GLU A 28 -0.14 -7.81 -10.12
CA GLU A 28 -0.22 -9.28 -10.20
C GLU A 28 -1.66 -9.76 -9.96
N LEU A 29 -2.33 -9.20 -8.98
CA LEU A 29 -3.73 -9.53 -8.71
C LEU A 29 -4.60 -9.22 -9.93
N LYS A 30 -4.39 -8.07 -10.53
CA LYS A 30 -5.13 -7.64 -11.71
C LYS A 30 -4.91 -8.61 -12.88
N GLU A 31 -3.67 -9.02 -13.09
CA GLU A 31 -3.33 -9.95 -14.17
C GLU A 31 -3.91 -11.35 -13.94
N ASP A 32 -3.86 -11.82 -12.69
CA ASP A 32 -4.32 -13.16 -12.34
C ASP A 32 -5.84 -13.27 -12.33
N THR A 33 -6.55 -12.22 -11.95
CA THR A 33 -8.00 -12.26 -11.80
C THR A 33 -8.76 -11.48 -12.86
N GLY A 34 -8.08 -10.59 -13.58
CA GLY A 34 -8.72 -9.69 -14.52
C GLY A 34 -9.56 -8.60 -13.87
N CYS A 35 -9.37 -8.35 -12.58
CA CYS A 35 -10.13 -7.31 -11.89
C CYS A 35 -9.77 -5.93 -12.42
N GLU A 36 -10.68 -4.98 -12.20
CA GLU A 36 -10.48 -3.60 -12.63
C GLU A 36 -9.79 -2.78 -11.52
N ASP A 37 -9.30 -1.61 -11.89
CA ASP A 37 -8.63 -0.71 -10.95
C ASP A 37 -9.53 -0.36 -9.75
N ARG A 38 -10.85 -0.31 -9.97
CA ARG A 38 -11.81 -0.05 -8.90
C ARG A 38 -11.73 -1.10 -7.80
N GLU A 39 -11.61 -2.37 -8.16
CA GLU A 39 -11.49 -3.46 -7.19
C GLU A 39 -10.19 -3.36 -6.42
N ILE A 40 -9.12 -2.89 -7.07
CA ILE A 40 -7.85 -2.64 -6.40
C ILE A 40 -8.01 -1.52 -5.35
N VAL A 41 -8.69 -0.45 -5.71
CA VAL A 41 -8.96 0.66 -4.78
C VAL A 41 -9.77 0.15 -3.58
N GLU A 42 -10.80 -0.65 -3.82
CA GLU A 42 -11.61 -1.23 -2.74
C GLU A 42 -10.79 -2.13 -1.82
N LEU A 43 -9.88 -2.92 -2.39
CA LEU A 43 -8.96 -3.74 -1.60
C LEU A 43 -8.11 -2.88 -0.67
N LEU A 44 -7.50 -1.84 -1.21
CA LEU A 44 -6.63 -0.95 -0.43
C LEU A 44 -7.40 -0.20 0.64
N GLU A 45 -8.62 0.22 0.33
CA GLU A 45 -9.49 0.86 1.32
C GLU A 45 -9.86 -0.10 2.45
N SER A 46 -10.14 -1.35 2.13
CA SER A 46 -10.43 -2.38 3.12
C SER A 46 -9.26 -2.60 4.07
N ILE A 47 -8.06 -2.68 3.52
CA ILE A 47 -6.83 -2.83 4.32
C ILE A 47 -6.64 -1.59 5.20
N SER A 48 -6.83 -0.40 4.64
CA SER A 48 -6.70 0.85 5.36
C SER A 48 -7.64 0.90 6.56
N LYS A 49 -8.91 0.54 6.37
CA LYS A 49 -9.90 0.52 7.45
C LYS A 49 -9.56 -0.50 8.52
N SER A 50 -9.08 -1.66 8.11
CA SER A 50 -8.67 -2.69 9.06
C SER A 50 -7.53 -2.21 9.95
N ILE A 51 -6.57 -1.50 9.37
CA ILE A 51 -5.44 -0.94 10.11
C ILE A 51 -5.92 0.14 11.07
N GLU A 52 -6.84 1.00 10.64
CA GLU A 52 -7.40 2.04 11.49
C GLU A 52 -8.14 1.48 12.70
N ASN A 53 -8.87 0.39 12.52
CA ASN A 53 -9.70 -0.18 13.56
C ASN A 53 -8.92 -1.11 14.49
N ASN A 54 -8.01 -1.89 13.97
CA ASN A 54 -7.35 -2.96 14.71
C ASN A 54 -5.84 -2.84 14.77
N GLY A 55 -5.27 -1.93 13.98
CA GLY A 55 -3.84 -1.84 13.81
C GLY A 55 -3.29 -2.99 12.95
N LEU A 56 -2.02 -2.99 12.77
CA LEU A 56 -1.35 -4.07 12.07
C LEU A 56 -1.15 -5.27 12.98
#